data_9342b2c8ed4c18e8d7ec655ece99f9a9
#
_entry.id   9342b2c8ed4c18e8d7ec655ece99f9a9
#
_cell.length_a   1.000
_cell.length_b   1.000
_cell.length_c   1.000
_cell.angle_alpha   90.00
_cell.angle_beta   90.00
_cell.angle_gamma   90.00
#
_symmetry.space_group_name_H-M   'P 1'
#
loop_
_entity.id
_entity.type
_entity.pdbx_description
1 polymer ?
#
loop_
_entity_poly.entity_id
_entity_poly.type
_entity_poly.pdbx_seq_one_letter_code
_entity_poly.pdbx_strand_id
1 'polypeptide(L)'
;MAKKDRTGNRKTREQRKQFKVPELGYYLIVTDTEATERCFFTGLHQALPEDVRNKLVIKVVETKTRTMIDKCLELTAYDAQYRIPWIVFDRDQVQGFDEIIKEAEDKGIQVGWSNPCFEIWMYAYFGAMPAIQDSWACCSEFGRVYETKTGQKYSKADEQMYGKLCKAGDEKKAIQIAQQKLEQCKREGKIKPSEMCPCTTVHELVGEIKRKVK
;
A
#
# COMPACT_ATOMS: atom_id res chain seq x y z
N MET A 1 -21.81 23.37 -51.46
CA MET A 1 -21.64 22.58 -50.23
C MET A 1 -20.33 22.94 -49.56
N ALA A 2 -20.33 23.73 -48.50
CA ALA A 2 -19.14 24.20 -47.81
C ALA A 2 -18.56 23.09 -46.91
N LYS A 3 -17.27 22.75 -47.10
CA LYS A 3 -16.53 21.87 -46.23
C LYS A 3 -16.39 22.51 -44.84
N LYS A 4 -16.99 21.92 -43.83
CA LYS A 4 -16.78 22.30 -42.42
C LYS A 4 -15.32 22.06 -42.03
N ASP A 5 -14.63 23.15 -41.71
CA ASP A 5 -13.26 23.16 -41.23
C ASP A 5 -13.19 22.47 -39.86
N ARG A 6 -12.48 21.34 -39.76
CA ARG A 6 -12.28 20.55 -38.51
C ARG A 6 -10.96 20.92 -37.84
N THR A 7 -10.67 22.19 -37.71
CA THR A 7 -9.54 22.69 -36.91
C THR A 7 -9.93 22.80 -35.43
N GLY A 8 -10.28 21.70 -34.84
CA GLY A 8 -10.34 21.59 -33.38
C GLY A 8 -8.92 21.67 -32.84
N ASN A 9 -8.66 22.61 -31.93
CA ASN A 9 -7.39 22.79 -31.20
C ASN A 9 -6.88 21.48 -30.60
N ARG A 10 -6.13 20.70 -31.39
CA ARG A 10 -5.42 19.51 -30.90
C ARG A 10 -4.25 19.99 -30.06
N LYS A 11 -4.41 19.89 -28.73
CA LYS A 11 -3.28 20.09 -27.79
C LYS A 11 -2.10 19.26 -28.28
N THR A 12 -0.91 19.87 -28.35
CA THR A 12 0.32 19.21 -28.75
C THR A 12 0.63 18.05 -27.78
N ARG A 13 1.44 17.09 -28.22
CA ARG A 13 1.83 15.94 -27.39
C ARG A 13 2.50 16.38 -26.09
N GLU A 14 3.23 17.49 -26.10
CA GLU A 14 3.88 18.10 -24.93
C GLU A 14 2.87 18.76 -23.97
N GLN A 15 1.89 19.49 -24.50
CA GLN A 15 0.79 20.03 -23.68
C GLN A 15 -0.06 18.94 -23.05
N ARG A 16 -0.23 17.78 -23.71
CA ARG A 16 -0.90 16.61 -23.11
C ARG A 16 -0.03 15.94 -22.05
N LYS A 17 1.29 15.98 -22.15
CA LYS A 17 2.23 15.47 -21.16
C LYS A 17 2.24 16.34 -19.90
N GLN A 18 2.26 17.68 -20.02
CA GLN A 18 2.26 18.61 -18.89
C GLN A 18 1.00 18.49 -18.00
N PHE A 19 -0.15 18.11 -18.58
CA PHE A 19 -1.40 17.93 -17.82
C PHE A 19 -1.55 16.57 -17.12
N LYS A 20 -0.57 15.66 -17.22
CA LYS A 20 -0.75 14.26 -16.77
C LYS A 20 0.13 13.83 -15.60
N VAL A 21 1.07 14.65 -15.16
CA VAL A 21 1.91 14.30 -14.00
C VAL A 21 1.32 14.92 -12.76
N PRO A 22 0.80 14.14 -11.82
CA PRO A 22 0.34 14.66 -10.53
C PRO A 22 1.52 15.31 -9.79
N GLU A 23 1.32 16.53 -9.31
CA GLU A 23 2.37 17.35 -8.66
C GLU A 23 3.03 16.63 -7.48
N LEU A 24 2.24 15.89 -6.70
CA LEU A 24 2.68 15.15 -5.51
C LEU A 24 3.03 13.67 -5.80
N GLY A 25 2.81 13.23 -7.04
CA GLY A 25 3.18 11.89 -7.50
C GLY A 25 2.00 11.00 -7.87
N TYR A 26 2.33 9.92 -8.56
CA TYR A 26 1.41 8.88 -8.96
C TYR A 26 1.89 7.54 -8.38
N TYR A 27 1.24 7.08 -7.34
CA TYR A 27 1.50 5.78 -6.74
C TYR A 27 0.72 4.70 -7.48
N LEU A 28 1.44 3.74 -8.04
CA LEU A 28 0.87 2.50 -8.55
C LEU A 28 1.10 1.42 -7.50
N ILE A 29 0.05 1.00 -6.82
CA ILE A 29 0.10 -0.02 -5.78
C ILE A 29 -0.55 -1.28 -6.34
N VAL A 30 0.24 -2.33 -6.55
CA VAL A 30 -0.26 -3.64 -6.94
C VAL A 30 -0.34 -4.51 -5.69
N THR A 31 -1.55 -4.96 -5.35
CA THR A 31 -1.81 -5.78 -4.17
C THR A 31 -2.10 -7.22 -4.56
N ASP A 32 -1.98 -8.13 -3.61
CA ASP A 32 -2.51 -9.48 -3.73
C ASP A 32 -4.04 -9.47 -3.86
N THR A 33 -4.64 -10.61 -4.13
CA THR A 33 -6.08 -10.79 -4.39
C THR A 33 -6.98 -10.55 -3.17
N GLU A 34 -6.41 -10.34 -2.00
CA GLU A 34 -7.14 -10.06 -0.78
C GLU A 34 -7.68 -8.63 -0.74
N ALA A 35 -8.92 -8.50 -0.31
CA ALA A 35 -9.62 -7.23 -0.30
C ALA A 35 -9.07 -6.21 0.72
N THR A 36 -8.35 -6.65 1.74
CA THR A 36 -7.91 -5.82 2.88
C THR A 36 -6.99 -4.70 2.45
N GLU A 37 -5.91 -5.03 1.71
CA GLU A 37 -4.92 -4.07 1.22
C GLU A 37 -5.57 -3.04 0.29
N ARG A 38 -6.37 -3.52 -0.66
CA ARG A 38 -7.11 -2.65 -1.59
C ARG A 38 -8.02 -1.68 -0.85
N CYS A 39 -8.83 -2.18 0.09
CA CYS A 39 -9.73 -1.35 0.87
C CYS A 39 -8.96 -0.33 1.71
N PHE A 40 -7.84 -0.73 2.31
CA PHE A 40 -7.00 0.16 3.10
C PHE A 40 -6.43 1.32 2.25
N PHE A 41 -5.76 1.02 1.13
CA PHE A 41 -5.14 2.07 0.30
C PHE A 41 -6.15 2.93 -0.46
N THR A 42 -7.27 2.34 -0.87
CA THR A 42 -8.39 3.10 -1.45
C THR A 42 -8.96 4.08 -0.42
N GLY A 43 -9.19 3.61 0.81
CA GLY A 43 -9.66 4.44 1.91
C GLY A 43 -8.65 5.53 2.30
N LEU A 44 -7.36 5.23 2.30
CA LEU A 44 -6.31 6.22 2.52
C LEU A 44 -6.38 7.34 1.47
N HIS A 45 -6.50 6.99 0.19
CA HIS A 45 -6.64 7.98 -0.88
C HIS A 45 -7.90 8.85 -0.71
N GLN A 46 -9.03 8.23 -0.40
CA GLN A 46 -10.31 8.93 -0.19
C GLN A 46 -10.29 9.87 1.01
N ALA A 47 -9.51 9.54 2.05
CA ALA A 47 -9.38 10.36 3.24
C ALA A 47 -8.46 11.58 3.06
N LEU A 48 -7.75 11.70 1.94
CA LEU A 48 -6.95 12.89 1.63
C LEU A 48 -7.87 14.07 1.30
N PRO A 49 -7.49 15.32 1.66
CA PRO A 49 -8.20 16.52 1.24
C PRO A 49 -8.34 16.58 -0.29
N GLU A 50 -9.41 17.19 -0.78
CA GLU A 50 -9.74 17.20 -2.21
C GLU A 50 -8.66 17.87 -3.06
N ASP A 51 -8.11 18.98 -2.59
CA ASP A 51 -7.02 19.69 -3.24
C ASP A 51 -5.73 18.85 -3.34
N VAL A 52 -5.50 17.95 -2.36
CA VAL A 52 -4.39 16.99 -2.37
C VAL A 52 -4.68 15.84 -3.32
N ARG A 53 -5.92 15.30 -3.33
CA ARG A 53 -6.31 14.20 -4.23
C ARG A 53 -6.16 14.56 -5.71
N ASN A 54 -6.35 15.82 -6.04
CA ASN A 54 -6.14 16.31 -7.41
C ASN A 54 -4.65 16.38 -7.81
N LYS A 55 -3.74 16.37 -6.84
CA LYS A 55 -2.30 16.48 -7.02
C LYS A 55 -1.55 15.17 -6.77
N LEU A 56 -2.16 14.23 -6.06
CA LEU A 56 -1.61 12.93 -5.74
C LEU A 56 -2.58 11.84 -6.17
N VAL A 57 -2.11 10.93 -7.02
CA VAL A 57 -2.91 9.78 -7.48
C VAL A 57 -2.42 8.50 -6.79
N ILE A 58 -3.35 7.73 -6.28
CA ILE A 58 -3.10 6.36 -5.79
C ILE A 58 -3.98 5.43 -6.61
N LYS A 59 -3.35 4.62 -7.47
CA LYS A 59 -4.03 3.58 -8.23
C LYS A 59 -3.72 2.23 -7.61
N VAL A 60 -4.73 1.57 -7.10
CA VAL A 60 -4.62 0.21 -6.56
C VAL A 60 -5.10 -0.79 -7.61
N VAL A 61 -4.33 -1.85 -7.81
CA VAL A 61 -4.63 -2.93 -8.76
C VAL A 61 -4.40 -4.27 -8.06
N GLU A 62 -5.37 -5.14 -8.11
CA GLU A 62 -5.27 -6.49 -7.55
C GLU A 62 -4.78 -7.48 -8.60
N THR A 63 -3.93 -8.43 -8.19
CA THR A 63 -3.51 -9.55 -9.03
C THR A 63 -3.00 -10.69 -8.15
N LYS A 64 -2.70 -11.84 -8.76
CA LYS A 64 -2.09 -12.96 -8.03
C LYS A 64 -0.64 -12.63 -7.67
N THR A 65 -0.19 -13.02 -6.48
CA THR A 65 1.17 -12.75 -5.97
C THR A 65 2.26 -13.05 -7.00
N ARG A 66 2.17 -14.19 -7.70
CA ARG A 66 3.16 -14.60 -8.73
C ARG A 66 3.25 -13.68 -9.94
N THR A 67 2.23 -12.85 -10.19
CA THR A 67 2.15 -11.96 -11.36
C THR A 67 2.22 -10.47 -10.99
N MET A 68 2.45 -10.16 -9.71
CA MET A 68 2.45 -8.77 -9.23
C MET A 68 3.56 -7.94 -9.88
N ILE A 69 4.76 -8.48 -9.97
CA ILE A 69 5.92 -7.82 -10.57
C ILE A 69 5.66 -7.55 -12.05
N ASP A 70 5.23 -8.58 -12.80
CA ASP A 70 4.94 -8.42 -14.23
C ASP A 70 3.81 -7.41 -14.47
N LYS A 71 2.75 -7.46 -13.64
CA LYS A 71 1.64 -6.51 -13.72
C LYS A 71 2.09 -5.08 -13.42
N CYS A 72 2.97 -4.92 -12.44
CA CYS A 72 3.54 -3.62 -12.10
C CYS A 72 4.38 -3.06 -13.24
N LEU A 73 5.24 -3.87 -13.85
CA LEU A 73 6.07 -3.50 -15.01
C LEU A 73 5.22 -3.18 -16.24
N GLU A 74 4.22 -4.02 -16.55
CA GLU A 74 3.27 -3.77 -17.65
C GLU A 74 2.62 -2.40 -17.50
N LEU A 75 2.04 -2.13 -16.33
CA LEU A 75 1.34 -0.88 -16.09
C LEU A 75 2.28 0.33 -16.03
N THR A 76 3.55 0.14 -15.69
CA THR A 76 4.55 1.21 -15.68
C THR A 76 5.07 1.50 -17.08
N ALA A 77 5.21 0.48 -17.95
CA ALA A 77 5.71 0.64 -19.32
C ALA A 77 4.76 1.44 -20.22
N TYR A 78 3.45 1.27 -20.07
CA TYR A 78 2.44 1.97 -20.91
C TYR A 78 2.32 3.46 -20.62
N ASP A 79 2.70 3.90 -19.45
CA ASP A 79 2.57 5.29 -19.02
C ASP A 79 3.84 5.64 -18.22
N ALA A 80 4.97 5.71 -18.90
CA ALA A 80 6.29 6.02 -18.33
C ALA A 80 6.35 7.38 -17.57
N GLN A 81 5.19 7.95 -17.23
CA GLN A 81 5.09 9.24 -16.60
C GLN A 81 5.08 9.08 -15.08
N TYR A 82 6.28 8.88 -14.52
CA TYR A 82 6.55 9.16 -13.11
C TYR A 82 5.69 8.37 -12.11
N ARG A 83 5.31 7.15 -12.46
CA ARG A 83 4.67 6.25 -11.51
C ARG A 83 5.70 5.80 -10.50
N ILE A 84 5.32 5.83 -9.23
CA ILE A 84 6.08 5.26 -8.13
C ILE A 84 5.51 3.85 -7.91
N PRO A 85 6.19 2.80 -8.43
CA PRO A 85 5.65 1.45 -8.38
C PRO A 85 5.87 0.80 -7.02
N TRP A 86 4.81 0.25 -6.47
CA TRP A 86 4.83 -0.54 -5.25
C TRP A 86 4.09 -1.85 -5.48
N ILE A 87 4.61 -2.94 -4.91
CA ILE A 87 3.84 -4.14 -4.65
C ILE A 87 3.59 -4.25 -3.15
N VAL A 88 2.38 -4.70 -2.77
CA VAL A 88 2.02 -4.90 -1.37
C VAL A 88 1.41 -6.27 -1.20
N PHE A 89 2.01 -7.09 -0.35
CA PHE A 89 1.54 -8.44 -0.07
C PHE A 89 2.02 -8.94 1.29
N ASP A 90 1.41 -9.98 1.79
CA ASP A 90 1.80 -10.60 3.04
C ASP A 90 2.51 -11.95 2.84
N ARG A 91 3.14 -12.43 3.91
CA ARG A 91 3.86 -13.70 3.86
C ARG A 91 2.90 -14.88 3.76
N ASP A 92 1.85 -14.90 4.58
CA ASP A 92 0.90 -16.00 4.74
C ASP A 92 1.45 -17.37 4.21
N GLN A 93 0.88 -17.89 3.12
CA GLN A 93 1.32 -19.13 2.47
C GLN A 93 2.15 -18.88 1.20
N VAL A 94 2.69 -17.67 1.02
CA VAL A 94 3.46 -17.30 -0.18
C VAL A 94 4.78 -18.05 -0.22
N GLN A 95 4.94 -18.88 -1.26
CA GLN A 95 6.22 -19.51 -1.56
C GLN A 95 7.16 -18.52 -2.23
N GLY A 96 8.43 -18.52 -1.84
CA GLY A 96 9.42 -17.62 -2.42
C GLY A 96 9.25 -16.16 -1.99
N PHE A 97 8.78 -15.92 -0.76
CA PHE A 97 8.51 -14.60 -0.23
C PHE A 97 9.72 -13.66 -0.33
N ASP A 98 10.90 -14.12 0.12
CA ASP A 98 12.12 -13.32 0.09
C ASP A 98 12.62 -13.10 -1.35
N GLU A 99 12.47 -14.09 -2.21
CA GLU A 99 12.84 -14.04 -3.63
C GLU A 99 11.99 -13.04 -4.40
N ILE A 100 10.68 -13.01 -4.13
CA ILE A 100 9.75 -12.02 -4.74
C ILE A 100 10.13 -10.60 -4.34
N ILE A 101 10.43 -10.38 -3.05
CA ILE A 101 10.86 -9.07 -2.55
C ILE A 101 12.13 -8.63 -3.26
N LYS A 102 13.14 -9.48 -3.28
CA LYS A 102 14.42 -9.19 -3.94
C LYS A 102 14.24 -8.91 -5.44
N GLU A 103 13.48 -9.74 -6.14
CA GLU A 103 13.23 -9.56 -7.58
C GLU A 103 12.54 -8.21 -7.87
N ALA A 104 11.57 -7.83 -7.04
CA ALA A 104 10.89 -6.53 -7.18
C ALA A 104 11.86 -5.36 -6.98
N GLU A 105 12.68 -5.41 -5.93
CA GLU A 105 13.68 -4.39 -5.61
C GLU A 105 14.73 -4.28 -6.74
N ASP A 106 15.22 -5.40 -7.25
CA ASP A 106 16.19 -5.45 -8.37
C ASP A 106 15.60 -4.82 -9.66
N LYS A 107 14.28 -4.81 -9.81
CA LYS A 107 13.55 -4.17 -10.92
C LYS A 107 13.09 -2.74 -10.61
N GLY A 108 13.50 -2.16 -9.49
CA GLY A 108 13.15 -0.80 -9.08
C GLY A 108 11.70 -0.63 -8.59
N ILE A 109 11.05 -1.72 -8.20
CA ILE A 109 9.72 -1.73 -7.60
C ILE A 109 9.88 -1.75 -6.08
N GLN A 110 9.22 -0.84 -5.39
CA GLN A 110 9.23 -0.81 -3.93
C GLN A 110 8.27 -1.86 -3.35
N VAL A 111 8.56 -2.35 -2.15
CA VAL A 111 7.81 -3.46 -1.56
C VAL A 111 7.30 -3.11 -0.17
N GLY A 112 5.98 -3.16 -0.02
CA GLY A 112 5.30 -3.11 1.27
C GLY A 112 4.89 -4.53 1.69
N TRP A 113 5.74 -5.22 2.42
CA TRP A 113 5.41 -6.58 2.89
C TRP A 113 4.95 -6.59 4.35
N SER A 114 4.17 -7.62 4.71
CA SER A 114 3.75 -7.91 6.08
C SER A 114 4.00 -9.37 6.43
N ASN A 115 4.38 -9.63 7.67
CA ASN A 115 4.65 -10.96 8.21
C ASN A 115 4.08 -11.04 9.65
N PRO A 116 3.06 -11.86 9.93
CA PRO A 116 2.52 -12.94 9.10
C PRO A 116 1.49 -12.51 8.06
N CYS A 117 0.70 -11.44 8.28
CA CYS A 117 -0.37 -10.97 7.40
C CYS A 117 -0.55 -9.45 7.52
N PHE A 118 -1.35 -8.85 6.65
CA PHE A 118 -1.55 -7.40 6.58
C PHE A 118 -2.16 -6.83 7.88
N GLU A 119 -2.93 -7.62 8.60
CA GLU A 119 -3.53 -7.23 9.87
C GLU A 119 -2.48 -6.81 10.92
N ILE A 120 -1.22 -7.27 10.81
CA ILE A 120 -0.16 -6.83 11.73
C ILE A 120 0.18 -5.34 11.57
N TRP A 121 0.08 -4.81 10.34
CA TRP A 121 0.18 -3.37 10.08
C TRP A 121 -0.98 -2.61 10.74
N MET A 122 -2.20 -3.08 10.53
CA MET A 122 -3.39 -2.43 11.10
C MET A 122 -3.40 -2.51 12.63
N TYR A 123 -2.83 -3.58 13.19
CA TYR A 123 -2.71 -3.74 14.65
C TYR A 123 -1.89 -2.61 15.28
N ALA A 124 -0.87 -2.12 14.58
CA ALA A 124 -0.01 -1.03 15.05
C ALA A 124 -0.77 0.29 15.33
N TYR A 125 -1.94 0.49 14.72
CA TYR A 125 -2.81 1.63 15.04
C TYR A 125 -3.31 1.62 16.48
N PHE A 126 -3.44 0.44 17.06
CA PHE A 126 -3.97 0.24 18.43
C PHE A 126 -2.89 0.04 19.48
N GLY A 127 -1.66 -0.20 19.11
CA GLY A 127 -0.53 -0.39 20.02
C GLY A 127 0.55 -1.32 19.48
N ALA A 128 1.32 -1.91 20.39
CA ALA A 128 2.42 -2.79 20.04
C ALA A 128 1.93 -4.02 19.26
N MET A 129 2.68 -4.40 18.23
CA MET A 129 2.42 -5.62 17.47
C MET A 129 2.57 -6.85 18.37
N PRO A 130 1.56 -7.75 18.42
CA PRO A 130 1.65 -8.95 19.23
C PRO A 130 2.66 -9.95 18.65
N ALA A 131 3.26 -10.76 19.50
CA ALA A 131 4.22 -11.81 19.10
C ALA A 131 3.49 -13.03 18.51
N ILE A 132 2.71 -12.82 17.45
CA ILE A 132 1.94 -13.85 16.74
C ILE A 132 2.62 -14.14 15.41
N GLN A 133 2.87 -15.43 15.13
CA GLN A 133 3.56 -15.86 13.91
C GLN A 133 2.63 -16.51 12.88
N ASP A 134 1.42 -16.84 13.29
CA ASP A 134 0.40 -17.49 12.47
C ASP A 134 -0.62 -16.47 11.96
N SER A 135 -0.90 -16.47 10.65
CA SER A 135 -1.79 -15.50 9.99
C SER A 135 -3.22 -15.60 10.51
N TRP A 136 -3.73 -16.83 10.70
CA TRP A 136 -5.08 -17.03 11.20
C TRP A 136 -5.23 -16.50 12.63
N ALA A 137 -4.26 -16.80 13.51
CA ALA A 137 -4.23 -16.30 14.87
C ALA A 137 -4.11 -14.77 14.90
N CYS A 138 -3.29 -14.19 14.02
CA CYS A 138 -3.13 -12.74 13.88
C CYS A 138 -4.44 -12.07 13.45
N CYS A 139 -5.12 -12.58 12.43
CA CYS A 139 -6.41 -12.08 11.97
C CYS A 139 -7.49 -12.17 13.08
N SER A 140 -7.54 -13.31 13.78
CA SER A 140 -8.50 -13.53 14.87
C SER A 140 -8.30 -12.55 16.03
N GLU A 141 -7.05 -12.38 16.47
CA GLU A 141 -6.71 -11.46 17.56
C GLU A 141 -6.90 -9.99 17.13
N PHE A 142 -6.53 -9.65 15.90
CA PHE A 142 -6.82 -8.32 15.35
C PHE A 142 -8.33 -8.04 15.36
N GLY A 143 -9.14 -9.00 14.91
CA GLY A 143 -10.60 -8.87 14.90
C GLY A 143 -11.17 -8.57 16.27
N ARG A 144 -10.67 -9.24 17.31
CA ARG A 144 -11.09 -9.04 18.72
C ARG A 144 -10.70 -7.63 19.21
N VAL A 145 -9.48 -7.21 18.95
CA VAL A 145 -9.01 -5.86 19.33
C VAL A 145 -9.74 -4.78 18.55
N TYR A 146 -9.93 -4.98 17.25
CA TYR A 146 -10.67 -4.07 16.40
C TYR A 146 -12.10 -3.86 16.90
N GLU A 147 -12.83 -4.95 17.23
CA GLU A 147 -14.19 -4.87 17.79
C GLU A 147 -14.21 -4.11 19.13
N THR A 148 -13.23 -4.37 19.99
CA THR A 148 -13.08 -3.67 21.27
C THR A 148 -12.85 -2.16 21.09
N LYS A 149 -12.04 -1.77 20.09
CA LYS A 149 -11.66 -0.37 19.86
C LYS A 149 -12.68 0.43 19.04
N THR A 150 -13.39 -0.24 18.14
CA THR A 150 -14.32 0.42 17.19
C THR A 150 -15.80 0.18 17.52
N GLY A 151 -16.11 -0.83 18.32
CA GLY A 151 -17.47 -1.31 18.55
C GLY A 151 -18.06 -2.07 17.34
N GLN A 152 -17.26 -2.42 16.35
CA GLN A 152 -17.70 -3.06 15.10
C GLN A 152 -16.90 -4.33 14.83
N LYS A 153 -17.54 -5.32 14.24
CA LYS A 153 -16.86 -6.55 13.81
C LYS A 153 -15.89 -6.24 12.66
N TYR A 154 -14.73 -6.86 12.71
CA TYR A 154 -13.76 -6.79 11.62
C TYR A 154 -14.26 -7.54 10.37
N SER A 155 -14.05 -6.94 9.20
CA SER A 155 -14.28 -7.55 7.89
C SER A 155 -13.16 -7.16 6.94
N LYS A 156 -12.55 -8.11 6.26
CA LYS A 156 -11.45 -7.87 5.29
C LYS A 156 -11.85 -6.94 4.15
N ALA A 157 -13.10 -7.01 3.68
CA ALA A 157 -13.61 -6.23 2.55
C ALA A 157 -14.29 -4.90 2.97
N ASP A 158 -13.90 -4.33 4.10
CA ASP A 158 -14.47 -3.07 4.58
C ASP A 158 -13.81 -1.85 3.91
N GLU A 159 -14.51 -1.22 2.99
CA GLU A 159 -14.02 -0.02 2.28
C GLU A 159 -13.81 1.19 3.20
N GLN A 160 -14.40 1.19 4.41
CA GLN A 160 -14.21 2.23 5.42
C GLN A 160 -13.07 1.91 6.41
N MET A 161 -12.37 0.80 6.20
CA MET A 161 -11.33 0.29 7.11
C MET A 161 -10.33 1.37 7.52
N TYR A 162 -9.73 2.05 6.56
CA TYR A 162 -8.74 3.08 6.83
C TYR A 162 -9.30 4.20 7.73
N GLY A 163 -10.49 4.72 7.42
CA GLY A 163 -11.14 5.77 8.21
C GLY A 163 -11.44 5.33 9.64
N LYS A 164 -11.88 4.09 9.83
CA LYS A 164 -12.15 3.50 11.15
C LYS A 164 -10.87 3.33 11.97
N LEU A 165 -9.78 2.87 11.34
CA LEU A 165 -8.47 2.77 11.98
C LEU A 165 -7.96 4.14 12.44
N CYS A 166 -8.03 5.18 11.58
CA CYS A 166 -7.62 6.53 11.94
C CYS A 166 -8.48 7.15 13.05
N LYS A 167 -9.77 6.81 13.10
CA LYS A 167 -10.69 7.30 14.14
C LYS A 167 -10.47 6.64 15.50
N ALA A 168 -10.17 5.35 15.52
CA ALA A 168 -10.08 4.55 16.75
C ALA A 168 -8.63 4.34 17.23
N GLY A 169 -7.63 4.63 16.38
CA GLY A 169 -6.21 4.43 16.62
C GLY A 169 -5.37 5.66 16.28
N ASP A 170 -4.06 5.47 16.18
CA ASP A 170 -3.08 6.54 15.92
C ASP A 170 -2.12 6.14 14.79
N GLU A 171 -2.31 6.71 13.60
CA GLU A 171 -1.48 6.41 12.41
C GLU A 171 -0.01 6.79 12.61
N LYS A 172 0.27 7.91 13.29
CA LYS A 172 1.66 8.34 13.53
C LYS A 172 2.38 7.33 14.41
N LYS A 173 1.71 6.88 15.47
CA LYS A 173 2.24 5.82 16.34
C LYS A 173 2.37 4.50 15.60
N ALA A 174 1.42 4.14 14.72
CA ALA A 174 1.51 2.94 13.90
C ALA A 174 2.78 2.92 13.06
N ILE A 175 3.08 4.03 12.37
CA ILE A 175 4.32 4.19 11.59
C ILE A 175 5.56 4.02 12.48
N GLN A 176 5.59 4.67 13.65
CA GLN A 176 6.72 4.56 14.58
C GLN A 176 6.90 3.15 15.12
N ILE A 177 5.81 2.47 15.52
CA ILE A 177 5.83 1.10 16.03
C ILE A 177 6.38 0.14 14.97
N ALA A 178 5.90 0.26 13.73
CA ALA A 178 6.35 -0.60 12.64
C ALA A 178 7.83 -0.37 12.30
N GLN A 179 8.27 0.89 12.25
CA GLN A 179 9.66 1.23 12.05
C GLN A 179 10.56 0.67 13.16
N GLN A 180 10.19 0.89 14.42
CA GLN A 180 10.95 0.37 15.58
C GLN A 180 11.02 -1.16 15.56
N LYS A 181 9.93 -1.83 15.13
CA LYS A 181 9.91 -3.29 15.04
C LYS A 181 10.83 -3.81 13.94
N LEU A 182 10.85 -3.16 12.78
CA LEU A 182 11.79 -3.49 11.70
C LEU A 182 13.24 -3.30 12.13
N GLU A 183 13.54 -2.18 12.79
CA GLU A 183 14.87 -1.90 13.33
C GLU A 183 15.28 -2.91 14.42
N GLN A 184 14.34 -3.34 15.26
CA GLN A 184 14.57 -4.39 16.24
C GLN A 184 14.96 -5.70 15.55
N CYS A 185 14.19 -6.14 14.55
CA CYS A 185 14.50 -7.36 13.80
C CYS A 185 15.90 -7.30 13.18
N LYS A 186 16.28 -6.17 12.58
CA LYS A 186 17.63 -5.96 12.02
C LYS A 186 18.72 -6.02 13.09
N ARG A 187 18.49 -5.43 14.27
CA ARG A 187 19.45 -5.52 15.40
C ARG A 187 19.58 -6.94 15.97
N GLU A 188 18.53 -7.74 15.87
CA GLU A 188 18.55 -9.17 16.23
C GLU A 188 19.27 -10.04 15.18
N GLY A 189 19.85 -9.44 14.13
CA GLY A 189 20.59 -10.14 13.08
C GLY A 189 19.69 -10.83 12.03
N LYS A 190 18.40 -10.57 12.03
CA LYS A 190 17.50 -11.07 11.01
C LYS A 190 17.74 -10.33 9.70
N ILE A 191 18.07 -11.06 8.64
CA ILE A 191 18.39 -10.49 7.34
C ILE A 191 17.20 -10.67 6.38
N LYS A 192 16.56 -11.82 6.41
CA LYS A 192 15.48 -12.16 5.50
C LYS A 192 14.14 -11.67 6.04
N PRO A 193 13.31 -11.03 5.21
CA PRO A 193 11.94 -10.64 5.58
C PRO A 193 11.11 -11.78 6.16
N SER A 194 11.32 -13.02 5.67
CA SER A 194 10.66 -14.21 6.18
C SER A 194 11.01 -14.55 7.63
N GLU A 195 12.16 -14.12 8.14
CA GLU A 195 12.60 -14.31 9.53
C GLU A 195 12.07 -13.23 10.47
N MET A 196 11.63 -12.09 9.90
CA MET A 196 11.14 -10.93 10.64
C MET A 196 9.64 -11.07 10.92
N CYS A 197 9.28 -11.73 12.01
CA CYS A 197 7.88 -11.92 12.42
C CYS A 197 7.74 -11.65 13.92
N PRO A 198 6.75 -10.83 14.34
CA PRO A 198 5.85 -10.00 13.51
C PRO A 198 6.58 -8.73 13.00
N CYS A 199 6.36 -8.37 11.75
CA CYS A 199 6.96 -7.16 11.17
C CYS A 199 6.23 -6.72 9.89
N THR A 200 6.40 -5.47 9.48
CA THR A 200 5.86 -4.95 8.20
C THR A 200 6.68 -3.76 7.71
N THR A 201 6.76 -3.59 6.39
CA THR A 201 7.31 -2.39 5.73
C THR A 201 6.23 -1.50 5.12
N VAL A 202 4.95 -1.83 5.25
CA VAL A 202 3.82 -1.00 4.76
C VAL A 202 3.88 0.43 5.31
N HIS A 203 4.44 0.62 6.51
CA HIS A 203 4.66 1.94 7.11
C HIS A 203 5.53 2.86 6.26
N GLU A 204 6.44 2.34 5.44
CA GLU A 204 7.31 3.13 4.57
C GLU A 204 6.46 3.80 3.47
N LEU A 205 5.58 3.04 2.79
CA LEU A 205 4.65 3.56 1.79
C LEU A 205 3.68 4.58 2.39
N VAL A 206 3.03 4.24 3.51
CA VAL A 206 2.09 5.16 4.17
C VAL A 206 2.81 6.42 4.64
N GLY A 207 3.99 6.28 5.25
CA GLY A 207 4.81 7.40 5.70
C GLY A 207 5.28 8.29 4.56
N GLU A 208 5.65 7.72 3.40
CA GLU A 208 6.02 8.47 2.21
C GLU A 208 4.85 9.30 1.69
N ILE A 209 3.67 8.68 1.50
CA ILE A 209 2.46 9.38 1.07
C ILE A 209 2.13 10.53 2.04
N LYS A 210 2.17 10.27 3.35
CA LYS A 210 1.86 11.28 4.37
C LYS A 210 2.85 12.44 4.43
N ARG A 211 4.11 12.22 4.10
CA ARG A 211 5.10 13.33 4.00
C ARG A 211 4.84 14.24 2.82
N LYS A 212 4.31 13.72 1.72
CA LYS A 212 3.99 14.52 0.52
C LYS A 212 2.74 15.38 0.65
N VAL A 213 1.88 15.05 1.60
CA VAL A 213 0.60 15.75 1.81
C VAL A 213 0.61 16.71 3.02
N LYS A 214 1.78 16.91 3.62
CA LYS A 214 2.02 17.93 4.64
C LYS A 214 2.47 19.22 3.98
#